data_0ad2a1fa41d7c5d264906c013da12666
#
_entry.id   0ad2a1fa41d7c5d264906c013da12666
#
_cell.length_a   1.000
_cell.length_b   1.000
_cell.length_c   1.000
_cell.angle_alpha   90.00
_cell.angle_beta   90.00
_cell.angle_gamma   90.00
#
_symmetry.space_group_name_H-M   'P 1'
#
loop_
_entity.id
_entity.type
_entity.pdbx_description
1 polymer ?
#
loop_
_entity_poly.entity_id
_entity_poly.type
_entity_poly.pdbx_seq_one_letter_code
_entity_poly.pdbx_strand_id
1 'polypeptide(L)'
;ADTDYKANFSPDFTDPKTYVGVNPLETTGKWVEAAASKGYAALLREHTADYTSLFGRVSLSLAGDQASADLPTPERLERYRSGASDPGLEELYFQFGRYLLIASSRGGNLPANLQGIWHNNVDGPWRVDYHNNINVQMNYWPACPTNLPECVEPFIDYVRALVKPGERVARSYYNARGWTASISGNPFGFASPLNDESMTWNLCPMVGPWLATHLWDYYDYTRDTTFLREVGYDVLRSSARFTVDHLWKLSLIHISEPTRQEAIS
;
A
#
# COMPACT_ATOMS: atom_id res chain seq x y z
N ALA A 1 13.54 11.68 4.56
CA ALA A 1 13.08 12.24 5.83
C ALA A 1 12.59 11.12 6.74
N ASP A 2 12.74 11.29 8.02
CA ASP A 2 12.33 10.33 9.05
C ASP A 2 11.86 11.11 10.29
N THR A 3 11.29 10.43 11.28
CA THR A 3 10.79 11.04 12.52
C THR A 3 11.18 10.20 13.72
N ASP A 4 11.27 10.82 14.88
CA ASP A 4 11.45 10.11 16.14
C ASP A 4 10.13 9.57 16.72
N TYR A 5 9.01 9.73 16.02
CA TYR A 5 7.73 9.20 16.48
C TYR A 5 7.78 7.66 16.56
N LYS A 6 7.36 7.12 17.71
CA LYS A 6 7.19 5.70 17.96
C LYS A 6 5.71 5.40 18.22
N ALA A 7 5.10 4.57 17.39
CA ALA A 7 3.75 4.10 17.63
C ALA A 7 3.67 3.34 18.97
N ASN A 8 2.76 3.77 19.85
CA ASN A 8 2.50 3.14 21.13
C ASN A 8 1.00 2.96 21.32
N PHE A 9 0.53 1.72 21.27
CA PHE A 9 -0.90 1.37 21.39
C PHE A 9 -1.37 1.19 22.83
N SER A 10 -0.48 1.40 23.81
CA SER A 10 -0.80 1.42 25.25
C SER A 10 -0.03 2.57 25.91
N PRO A 11 -0.29 3.84 25.50
CA PRO A 11 0.50 4.97 25.93
C PRO A 11 0.32 5.25 27.42
N ASP A 12 1.41 5.60 28.08
CA ASP A 12 1.39 6.28 29.38
C ASP A 12 1.37 7.80 29.12
N PHE A 13 0.22 8.42 29.25
CA PHE A 13 0.05 9.85 29.01
C PHE A 13 0.71 10.73 30.09
N THR A 14 1.24 10.15 31.17
CA THR A 14 2.05 10.86 32.15
C THR A 14 3.53 10.91 31.78
N ASP A 15 3.98 10.04 30.88
CA ASP A 15 5.33 10.03 30.31
C ASP A 15 5.40 10.89 29.03
N PRO A 16 6.09 12.03 29.02
CA PRO A 16 6.23 12.86 27.82
C PRO A 16 6.99 12.16 26.67
N LYS A 17 7.66 11.04 26.96
CA LYS A 17 8.39 10.24 25.98
C LYS A 17 7.62 9.03 25.46
N THR A 18 6.35 8.88 25.82
CA THR A 18 5.55 7.70 25.46
C THR A 18 5.52 7.41 23.94
N TYR A 19 5.73 8.44 23.11
CA TYR A 19 5.79 8.35 21.65
C TYR A 19 7.16 8.66 21.07
N VAL A 20 8.20 8.82 21.90
CA VAL A 20 9.55 9.15 21.44
C VAL A 20 10.33 7.86 21.16
N GLY A 21 10.81 7.73 19.92
CA GLY A 21 11.70 6.67 19.48
C GLY A 21 13.14 7.13 19.28
N VAL A 22 13.80 6.59 18.29
CA VAL A 22 15.18 6.89 17.96
C VAL A 22 15.26 8.24 17.21
N ASN A 23 16.27 9.04 17.54
CA ASN A 23 16.52 10.29 16.81
C ASN A 23 16.91 9.99 15.34
N PRO A 24 16.12 10.42 14.35
CA PRO A 24 16.37 10.10 12.95
C PRO A 24 17.68 10.68 12.42
N LEU A 25 18.17 11.77 13.01
CA LEU A 25 19.44 12.39 12.60
C LEU A 25 20.65 11.46 12.81
N GLU A 26 20.59 10.57 13.81
CA GLU A 26 21.66 9.60 14.05
C GLU A 26 21.75 8.56 12.93
N THR A 27 20.61 8.10 12.44
CA THR A 27 20.53 7.10 11.35
C THR A 27 20.82 7.73 10.00
N THR A 28 20.17 8.83 9.69
CA THR A 28 20.32 9.52 8.40
C THR A 28 21.72 10.11 8.24
N GLY A 29 22.33 10.62 9.33
CA GLY A 29 23.72 11.08 9.32
C GLY A 29 24.69 9.97 8.91
N LYS A 30 24.59 8.79 9.51
CA LYS A 30 25.41 7.63 9.14
C LYS A 30 25.25 7.23 7.68
N TRP A 31 24.04 7.28 7.13
CA TRP A 31 23.80 6.97 5.72
C TRP A 31 24.45 7.98 4.78
N VAL A 32 24.35 9.28 5.10
CA VAL A 32 24.99 10.35 4.33
C VAL A 32 26.51 10.21 4.36
N GLU A 33 27.11 9.99 5.53
CA GLU A 33 28.55 9.78 5.68
C GLU A 33 29.03 8.55 4.92
N ALA A 34 28.31 7.43 5.02
CA ALA A 34 28.63 6.20 4.29
C ALA A 34 28.53 6.40 2.77
N ALA A 35 27.53 7.11 2.29
CA ALA A 35 27.40 7.44 0.88
C ALA A 35 28.53 8.38 0.40
N ALA A 36 28.83 9.43 1.16
CA ALA A 36 29.89 10.38 0.83
C ALA A 36 31.27 9.70 0.74
N SER A 37 31.54 8.74 1.63
CA SER A 37 32.81 7.99 1.63
C SER A 37 33.02 7.10 0.41
N LYS A 38 31.94 6.61 -0.23
CA LYS A 38 32.00 5.73 -1.40
C LYS A 38 32.34 6.46 -2.71
N GLY A 39 31.90 7.70 -2.85
CA GLY A 39 32.01 8.50 -4.07
C GLY A 39 31.04 8.06 -5.18
N TYR A 40 30.80 8.96 -6.13
CA TYR A 40 29.77 8.84 -7.16
C TYR A 40 29.86 7.56 -7.99
N ALA A 41 31.07 7.21 -8.48
CA ALA A 41 31.22 6.07 -9.36
C ALA A 41 30.87 4.72 -8.68
N ALA A 42 31.15 4.57 -7.38
CA ALA A 42 30.80 3.40 -6.63
C ALA A 42 29.29 3.35 -6.37
N LEU A 43 28.71 4.47 -5.97
CA LEU A 43 27.26 4.59 -5.74
C LEU A 43 26.46 4.31 -7.01
N LEU A 44 26.91 4.82 -8.16
CA LEU A 44 26.25 4.56 -9.44
C LEU A 44 26.29 3.06 -9.82
N ARG A 45 27.42 2.38 -9.62
CA ARG A 45 27.52 0.95 -9.88
C ARG A 45 26.61 0.14 -8.97
N GLU A 46 26.59 0.44 -7.67
CA GLU A 46 25.74 -0.24 -6.69
C GLU A 46 24.25 -0.02 -7.01
N HIS A 47 23.86 1.22 -7.28
CA HIS A 47 22.49 1.58 -7.67
C HIS A 47 22.07 0.85 -8.95
N THR A 48 22.91 0.86 -9.98
CA THR A 48 22.61 0.19 -11.24
C THR A 48 22.47 -1.32 -11.05
N ALA A 49 23.36 -1.94 -10.27
CA ALA A 49 23.29 -3.37 -10.00
C ALA A 49 22.02 -3.75 -9.21
N ASP A 50 21.70 -2.99 -8.18
CA ASP A 50 20.47 -3.20 -7.39
C ASP A 50 19.22 -3.02 -8.26
N TYR A 51 19.09 -1.90 -8.94
CA TYR A 51 17.93 -1.58 -9.76
C TYR A 51 17.72 -2.59 -10.89
N THR A 52 18.77 -2.94 -11.64
CA THR A 52 18.67 -3.88 -12.76
C THR A 52 18.35 -5.30 -12.31
N SER A 53 18.70 -5.68 -11.09
CA SER A 53 18.35 -6.98 -10.52
C SER A 53 16.82 -7.20 -10.41
N LEU A 54 16.06 -6.11 -10.28
CA LEU A 54 14.60 -6.11 -10.25
C LEU A 54 14.00 -5.74 -11.60
N PHE A 55 14.44 -4.62 -12.17
CA PHE A 55 13.86 -4.08 -13.40
C PHE A 55 14.07 -5.02 -14.59
N GLY A 56 15.24 -5.65 -14.70
CA GLY A 56 15.61 -6.55 -15.79
C GLY A 56 14.87 -7.89 -15.81
N ARG A 57 14.05 -8.20 -14.81
CA ARG A 57 13.34 -9.49 -14.73
C ARG A 57 12.18 -9.63 -15.71
N VAL A 58 11.65 -8.52 -16.21
CA VAL A 58 10.50 -8.49 -17.11
C VAL A 58 10.73 -7.49 -18.22
N SER A 59 10.52 -7.92 -19.45
CA SER A 59 10.44 -7.06 -20.62
C SER A 59 9.09 -7.26 -21.31
N LEU A 60 8.55 -6.18 -21.89
CA LEU A 60 7.37 -6.21 -22.73
C LEU A 60 7.76 -5.69 -24.10
N SER A 61 7.39 -6.43 -25.16
CA SER A 61 7.52 -5.98 -26.53
C SER A 61 6.20 -6.20 -27.25
N LEU A 62 5.66 -5.14 -27.83
CA LEU A 62 4.42 -5.14 -28.58
C LEU A 62 4.72 -5.01 -30.08
N ALA A 63 4.05 -5.83 -30.88
CA ALA A 63 4.17 -5.73 -32.33
C ALA A 63 3.51 -4.44 -32.85
N GLY A 64 4.16 -3.76 -33.80
CA GLY A 64 3.61 -2.56 -34.42
C GLY A 64 4.68 -1.65 -34.99
N ASP A 65 4.24 -0.54 -35.56
CA ASP A 65 5.12 0.47 -36.13
C ASP A 65 5.83 1.27 -35.02
N GLN A 66 7.15 1.38 -35.13
CA GLN A 66 8.01 2.14 -34.22
C GLN A 66 8.35 3.54 -34.76
N ALA A 67 7.58 4.06 -35.74
CA ALA A 67 7.83 5.35 -36.39
C ALA A 67 7.87 6.55 -35.41
N SER A 68 7.32 6.39 -34.22
CA SER A 68 7.35 7.41 -33.15
C SER A 68 8.51 7.25 -32.16
N ALA A 69 9.35 6.24 -32.29
CA ALA A 69 10.37 5.90 -31.29
C ALA A 69 11.37 7.04 -31.01
N ASP A 70 11.72 7.81 -32.04
CA ASP A 70 12.68 8.92 -31.95
C ASP A 70 12.06 10.24 -31.49
N LEU A 71 10.73 10.28 -31.32
CA LEU A 71 10.05 11.49 -30.91
C LEU A 71 10.13 11.66 -29.37
N PRO A 72 10.20 12.90 -28.87
CA PRO A 72 10.07 13.18 -27.45
C PRO A 72 8.72 12.67 -26.88
N THR A 73 8.74 12.17 -25.65
CA THR A 73 7.53 11.62 -25.01
C THR A 73 6.30 12.56 -25.03
N PRO A 74 6.42 13.90 -24.83
CA PRO A 74 5.26 14.78 -24.94
C PRO A 74 4.61 14.78 -26.34
N GLU A 75 5.41 14.71 -27.41
CA GLU A 75 4.91 14.62 -28.77
C GLU A 75 4.24 13.26 -29.05
N ARG A 76 4.82 12.18 -28.54
CA ARG A 76 4.23 10.83 -28.63
C ARG A 76 2.86 10.80 -27.95
N LEU A 77 2.74 11.38 -26.75
CA LEU A 77 1.48 11.47 -25.98
C LEU A 77 0.42 12.26 -26.75
N GLU A 78 0.77 13.37 -27.39
CA GLU A 78 -0.19 14.17 -28.16
C GLU A 78 -0.68 13.41 -29.41
N ARG A 79 0.21 12.74 -30.11
CA ARG A 79 -0.16 11.88 -31.24
C ARG A 79 -1.05 10.71 -30.80
N TYR A 80 -0.73 10.08 -29.68
CA TYR A 80 -1.52 8.99 -29.12
C TYR A 80 -2.91 9.43 -28.72
N ARG A 81 -3.06 10.60 -28.09
CA ARG A 81 -4.35 11.23 -27.79
C ARG A 81 -5.18 11.53 -29.05
N SER A 82 -4.52 11.81 -30.14
CA SER A 82 -5.16 12.04 -31.45
C SER A 82 -5.51 10.74 -32.20
N GLY A 83 -5.29 9.57 -31.58
CA GLY A 83 -5.66 8.27 -32.13
C GLY A 83 -4.56 7.55 -32.92
N ALA A 84 -3.32 8.05 -32.91
CA ALA A 84 -2.21 7.33 -33.51
C ALA A 84 -1.81 6.12 -32.66
N SER A 85 -1.46 5.01 -33.29
CA SER A 85 -0.88 3.85 -32.61
C SER A 85 0.58 4.13 -32.23
N ASP A 86 0.97 3.76 -31.02
CA ASP A 86 2.35 3.84 -30.54
C ASP A 86 2.66 2.72 -29.54
N PRO A 87 2.94 1.49 -30.01
CA PRO A 87 3.26 0.35 -29.16
C PRO A 87 4.45 0.61 -28.23
N GLY A 88 5.47 1.32 -28.71
CA GLY A 88 6.62 1.66 -27.89
C GLY A 88 6.30 2.63 -26.74
N LEU A 89 5.27 3.49 -26.88
CA LEU A 89 4.79 4.31 -25.77
C LEU A 89 4.05 3.46 -24.72
N GLU A 90 3.30 2.45 -25.15
CA GLU A 90 2.62 1.51 -24.26
C GLU A 90 3.63 0.64 -23.49
N GLU A 91 4.68 0.17 -24.15
CA GLU A 91 5.81 -0.52 -23.52
C GLU A 91 6.51 0.38 -22.47
N LEU A 92 6.78 1.63 -22.84
CA LEU A 92 7.38 2.61 -21.94
C LEU A 92 6.48 2.86 -20.72
N TYR A 93 5.18 2.99 -20.91
CA TYR A 93 4.22 3.20 -19.82
C TYR A 93 4.19 2.02 -18.84
N PHE A 94 4.17 0.79 -19.36
CA PHE A 94 4.28 -0.41 -18.54
C PHE A 94 5.57 -0.43 -17.70
N GLN A 95 6.72 -0.20 -18.34
CA GLN A 95 8.01 -0.20 -17.66
C GLN A 95 8.15 0.99 -16.68
N PHE A 96 7.55 2.13 -16.99
CA PHE A 96 7.54 3.27 -16.10
C PHE A 96 6.73 3.00 -14.81
N GLY A 97 5.60 2.29 -14.92
CA GLY A 97 4.86 1.81 -13.75
C GLY A 97 5.71 0.90 -12.85
N ARG A 98 6.46 -0.02 -13.43
CA ARG A 98 7.41 -0.86 -12.68
C ARG A 98 8.53 -0.04 -12.03
N TYR A 99 9.08 0.93 -12.75
CA TYR A 99 10.08 1.86 -12.21
C TYR A 99 9.54 2.61 -10.98
N LEU A 100 8.34 3.17 -11.07
CA LEU A 100 7.74 3.90 -9.95
C LEU A 100 7.58 3.01 -8.71
N LEU A 101 7.17 1.76 -8.87
CA LEU A 101 7.03 0.82 -7.76
C LEU A 101 8.38 0.45 -7.15
N ILE A 102 9.38 0.10 -7.96
CA ILE A 102 10.74 -0.21 -7.49
C ILE A 102 11.34 0.97 -6.74
N ALA A 103 11.12 2.19 -7.23
CA ALA A 103 11.69 3.41 -6.63
C ALA A 103 10.99 3.83 -5.32
N SER A 104 9.72 3.49 -5.15
CA SER A 104 8.91 3.95 -4.01
C SER A 104 8.66 2.89 -2.92
N SER A 105 8.91 1.60 -3.19
CA SER A 105 8.54 0.53 -2.27
C SER A 105 9.59 -0.56 -2.20
N ARG A 106 10.42 -0.51 -1.19
CA ARG A 106 11.49 -1.48 -0.93
C ARG A 106 11.46 -1.91 0.53
N GLY A 107 11.82 -3.16 0.81
CA GLY A 107 11.87 -3.71 2.16
C GLY A 107 12.57 -2.80 3.18
N GLY A 108 12.02 -2.70 4.37
CA GLY A 108 12.51 -1.82 5.45
C GLY A 108 12.09 -0.34 5.34
N ASN A 109 11.29 0.03 4.34
CA ASN A 109 10.75 1.37 4.17
C ASN A 109 9.22 1.40 4.35
N LEU A 110 8.65 2.60 4.32
CA LEU A 110 7.20 2.79 4.29
C LEU A 110 6.63 2.43 2.90
N PRO A 111 5.37 2.00 2.81
CA PRO A 111 4.74 1.77 1.52
C PRO A 111 4.54 3.06 0.74
N ALA A 112 4.38 2.93 -0.59
CA ALA A 112 3.98 4.02 -1.45
C ALA A 112 2.60 4.56 -1.05
N ASN A 113 2.50 5.87 -0.82
CA ASN A 113 1.22 6.54 -0.55
C ASN A 113 0.50 6.95 -1.84
N LEU A 114 -0.53 7.81 -1.75
CA LEU A 114 -1.28 8.30 -2.91
C LEU A 114 -0.40 8.93 -4.01
N GLN A 115 0.69 9.57 -3.64
CA GLN A 115 1.65 10.20 -4.55
C GLN A 115 2.93 9.38 -4.73
N GLY A 116 2.96 8.13 -4.28
CA GLY A 116 4.18 7.33 -4.21
C GLY A 116 5.13 7.92 -3.17
N ILE A 117 6.24 8.51 -3.63
CA ILE A 117 7.17 9.30 -2.81
C ILE A 117 7.41 10.70 -3.41
N TRP A 118 6.66 11.05 -4.46
CA TRP A 118 6.87 12.28 -5.26
C TRP A 118 5.87 13.37 -4.87
N HIS A 119 6.12 13.98 -3.70
CA HIS A 119 5.37 15.14 -3.23
C HIS A 119 6.32 16.14 -2.60
N ASN A 120 6.20 17.40 -2.94
CA ASN A 120 7.14 18.46 -2.55
C ASN A 120 6.52 19.56 -1.68
N ASN A 121 5.27 19.44 -1.26
CA ASN A 121 4.60 20.40 -0.39
C ASN A 121 4.30 19.76 0.98
N VAL A 122 4.08 20.60 1.98
CA VAL A 122 3.64 20.15 3.31
C VAL A 122 2.22 19.58 3.25
N ASP A 123 1.33 20.29 2.54
CA ASP A 123 -0.04 19.84 2.30
C ASP A 123 -0.17 19.31 0.88
N GLY A 124 -0.57 18.06 0.75
CA GLY A 124 -0.82 17.43 -0.52
C GLY A 124 -2.28 17.06 -0.71
N PRO A 125 -2.69 16.78 -1.96
CA PRO A 125 -4.03 16.28 -2.24
C PRO A 125 -4.35 15.08 -1.36
N TRP A 126 -5.55 15.06 -0.78
CA TRP A 126 -6.02 13.97 0.07
C TRP A 126 -5.11 13.71 1.29
N ARG A 127 -4.46 14.74 1.84
CA ARG A 127 -3.55 14.67 3.00
C ARG A 127 -2.35 13.75 2.80
N VAL A 128 -2.06 13.33 1.57
CA VAL A 128 -0.97 12.39 1.22
C VAL A 128 -1.06 11.07 2.00
N ASP A 129 -2.26 10.61 2.30
CA ASP A 129 -2.48 9.39 3.08
C ASP A 129 -2.43 8.11 2.22
N TYR A 130 -2.75 6.95 2.82
CA TYR A 130 -2.72 5.68 2.11
C TYR A 130 -4.04 5.27 1.47
N HIS A 131 -5.13 5.93 1.68
CA HIS A 131 -6.46 5.62 1.16
C HIS A 131 -6.71 4.11 0.99
N ASN A 132 -7.19 3.49 2.07
CA ASN A 132 -7.27 2.03 2.18
C ASN A 132 -8.45 1.39 1.44
N ASN A 133 -9.26 2.17 0.75
CA ASN A 133 -10.46 1.67 0.08
C ASN A 133 -10.28 1.34 -1.41
N ILE A 134 -9.13 1.66 -2.00
CA ILE A 134 -8.72 1.24 -3.35
C ILE A 134 -7.27 1.67 -3.68
N ASN A 135 -6.86 2.88 -3.31
CA ASN A 135 -5.66 3.49 -3.86
C ASN A 135 -4.39 2.76 -3.45
N VAL A 136 -4.23 2.43 -2.15
CA VAL A 136 -3.07 1.69 -1.71
C VAL A 136 -3.03 0.29 -2.32
N GLN A 137 -4.17 -0.36 -2.48
CA GLN A 137 -4.26 -1.66 -3.13
C GLN A 137 -3.81 -1.58 -4.59
N MET A 138 -4.31 -0.58 -5.35
CA MET A 138 -3.94 -0.38 -6.74
C MET A 138 -2.45 -0.14 -6.94
N ASN A 139 -1.78 0.56 -6.01
CA ASN A 139 -0.34 0.75 -6.07
C ASN A 139 0.43 -0.57 -6.08
N TYR A 140 -0.11 -1.62 -5.43
CA TYR A 140 0.57 -2.91 -5.26
C TYR A 140 0.05 -4.03 -6.18
N TRP A 141 -1.07 -3.86 -6.88
CA TRP A 141 -1.59 -4.87 -7.79
C TRP A 141 -0.59 -5.33 -8.88
N PRO A 142 0.22 -4.44 -9.46
CA PRO A 142 1.18 -4.88 -10.48
C PRO A 142 2.41 -5.61 -9.91
N ALA A 143 2.68 -5.57 -8.61
CA ALA A 143 3.93 -6.03 -8.03
C ALA A 143 4.21 -7.52 -8.33
N CYS A 144 3.38 -8.41 -7.84
CA CYS A 144 3.57 -9.85 -8.06
C CYS A 144 3.44 -10.27 -9.53
N PRO A 145 2.42 -9.84 -10.30
CA PRO A 145 2.31 -10.17 -11.72
C PRO A 145 3.48 -9.70 -12.58
N THR A 146 4.19 -8.66 -12.17
CA THR A 146 5.35 -8.14 -12.88
C THR A 146 6.70 -8.55 -12.27
N ASN A 147 6.69 -9.64 -11.47
CA ASN A 147 7.88 -10.23 -10.85
C ASN A 147 8.65 -9.27 -9.92
N LEU A 148 7.89 -8.56 -9.06
CA LEU A 148 8.40 -7.63 -8.05
C LEU A 148 7.81 -7.93 -6.65
N PRO A 149 7.80 -9.19 -6.17
CA PRO A 149 7.18 -9.51 -4.87
C PRO A 149 7.87 -8.79 -3.70
N GLU A 150 9.16 -8.50 -3.78
CA GLU A 150 9.90 -7.77 -2.75
C GLU A 150 9.35 -6.35 -2.55
N CYS A 151 8.76 -5.77 -3.59
CA CYS A 151 8.13 -4.44 -3.47
C CYS A 151 6.81 -4.47 -2.69
N VAL A 152 6.27 -5.65 -2.37
CA VAL A 152 5.06 -5.79 -1.54
C VAL A 152 5.38 -5.74 -0.04
N GLU A 153 6.61 -6.03 0.36
CA GLU A 153 6.99 -6.11 1.77
C GLU A 153 6.58 -4.88 2.61
N PRO A 154 6.82 -3.62 2.16
CA PRO A 154 6.38 -2.45 2.92
C PRO A 154 4.86 -2.38 3.10
N PHE A 155 4.08 -2.83 2.12
CA PHE A 155 2.63 -2.90 2.23
C PHE A 155 2.18 -3.99 3.23
N ILE A 156 2.84 -5.15 3.24
CA ILE A 156 2.61 -6.20 4.23
C ILE A 156 2.87 -5.68 5.64
N ASP A 157 3.97 -4.99 5.86
CA ASP A 157 4.32 -4.42 7.16
C ASP A 157 3.32 -3.35 7.60
N TYR A 158 2.84 -2.54 6.67
CA TYR A 158 1.77 -1.58 6.92
C TYR A 158 0.47 -2.28 7.36
N VAL A 159 0.03 -3.31 6.64
CA VAL A 159 -1.17 -4.07 7.00
C VAL A 159 -1.01 -4.72 8.39
N ARG A 160 0.15 -5.28 8.68
CA ARG A 160 0.46 -5.84 10.02
C ARG A 160 0.36 -4.79 11.12
N ALA A 161 0.87 -3.59 10.87
CA ALA A 161 0.79 -2.49 11.82
C ALA A 161 -0.66 -2.05 12.11
N LEU A 162 -1.56 -2.21 11.14
CA LEU A 162 -2.98 -1.90 11.32
C LEU A 162 -3.75 -2.94 12.14
N VAL A 163 -3.27 -4.17 12.31
CA VAL A 163 -4.02 -5.23 13.00
C VAL A 163 -4.40 -4.84 14.42
N LYS A 164 -3.44 -4.44 15.23
CA LYS A 164 -3.68 -4.13 16.65
C LYS A 164 -4.57 -2.90 16.88
N PRO A 165 -4.37 -1.75 16.23
CA PRO A 165 -5.34 -0.66 16.30
C PRO A 165 -6.68 -1.03 15.66
N GLY A 166 -6.67 -1.83 14.59
CA GLY A 166 -7.86 -2.33 13.90
C GLY A 166 -8.74 -3.25 14.75
N GLU A 167 -8.16 -3.99 15.70
CA GLU A 167 -8.92 -4.77 16.70
C GLU A 167 -9.75 -3.85 17.61
N ARG A 168 -9.22 -2.68 17.96
CA ARG A 168 -9.97 -1.67 18.71
C ARG A 168 -11.10 -1.09 17.87
N VAL A 169 -10.85 -0.80 16.60
CA VAL A 169 -11.87 -0.33 15.65
C VAL A 169 -12.98 -1.37 15.50
N ALA A 170 -12.64 -2.64 15.26
CA ALA A 170 -13.62 -3.72 15.17
C ALA A 170 -14.51 -3.82 16.40
N ARG A 171 -13.93 -3.73 17.57
CA ARG A 171 -14.67 -3.79 18.84
C ARG A 171 -15.53 -2.55 19.08
N SER A 172 -14.96 -1.34 18.92
CA SER A 172 -15.61 -0.10 19.32
C SER A 172 -16.70 0.34 18.36
N TYR A 173 -16.49 0.19 17.05
CA TYR A 173 -17.43 0.66 16.03
C TYR A 173 -18.41 -0.43 15.56
N TYR A 174 -17.98 -1.70 15.59
CA TYR A 174 -18.75 -2.80 15.03
C TYR A 174 -19.15 -3.85 16.06
N ASN A 175 -18.66 -3.76 17.31
CA ASN A 175 -18.85 -4.77 18.35
C ASN A 175 -18.53 -6.19 17.81
N ALA A 176 -17.43 -6.31 17.06
CA ALA A 176 -16.96 -7.52 16.40
C ALA A 176 -15.58 -7.92 16.90
N ARG A 177 -15.26 -9.21 16.79
CA ARG A 177 -13.90 -9.73 16.99
C ARG A 177 -13.04 -9.42 15.77
N GLY A 178 -11.75 -9.79 15.86
CA GLY A 178 -10.81 -9.60 14.75
C GLY A 178 -10.48 -8.14 14.51
N TRP A 179 -10.11 -7.78 13.29
CA TRP A 179 -9.68 -6.43 12.95
C TRP A 179 -10.27 -5.92 11.64
N THR A 180 -10.43 -4.62 11.58
CA THR A 180 -10.65 -3.84 10.36
C THR A 180 -10.02 -2.46 10.49
N ALA A 181 -10.01 -1.69 9.40
CA ALA A 181 -9.53 -0.32 9.37
C ALA A 181 -10.51 0.56 8.61
N SER A 182 -10.33 1.87 8.70
CA SER A 182 -11.10 2.85 7.94
C SER A 182 -10.36 3.27 6.66
N ILE A 183 -11.01 4.09 5.85
CA ILE A 183 -10.51 4.52 4.54
C ILE A 183 -9.18 5.25 4.66
N SER A 184 -9.08 6.23 5.55
CA SER A 184 -7.83 6.97 5.77
C SER A 184 -6.85 6.19 6.61
N GLY A 185 -5.60 6.14 6.17
CA GLY A 185 -4.50 5.51 6.87
C GLY A 185 -3.24 6.36 6.80
N ASN A 186 -2.31 6.09 7.70
CA ASN A 186 -1.02 6.78 7.74
C ASN A 186 0.11 5.84 8.21
N PRO A 187 1.38 6.26 8.10
CA PRO A 187 2.53 5.44 8.52
C PRO A 187 2.54 5.07 10.01
N PHE A 188 1.72 5.72 10.83
CA PHE A 188 1.70 5.55 12.28
C PHE A 188 0.66 4.54 12.78
N GLY A 189 0.06 3.76 11.86
CA GLY A 189 -0.92 2.73 12.19
C GLY A 189 -2.31 3.29 12.53
N PHE A 190 -2.67 4.45 11.98
CA PHE A 190 -4.01 5.00 12.17
C PHE A 190 -5.03 4.13 11.43
N ALA A 191 -6.03 3.63 12.16
CA ALA A 191 -7.03 2.71 11.63
C ALA A 191 -8.48 3.17 11.86
N SER A 192 -8.68 4.23 12.67
CA SER A 192 -10.02 4.71 13.05
C SER A 192 -10.67 5.57 11.96
N PRO A 193 -12.00 5.68 11.95
CA PRO A 193 -12.68 6.73 11.20
C PRO A 193 -12.18 8.12 11.62
N LEU A 194 -12.15 9.06 10.69
CA LEU A 194 -11.95 10.47 10.99
C LEU A 194 -13.23 11.06 11.57
N ASN A 195 -13.11 11.92 12.57
CA ASN A 195 -14.27 12.52 13.26
C ASN A 195 -14.84 13.77 12.57
N ASP A 196 -14.12 14.30 11.60
CA ASP A 196 -14.46 15.53 10.86
C ASP A 196 -15.14 15.27 9.52
N GLU A 197 -15.35 13.99 9.16
CA GLU A 197 -15.96 13.61 7.90
C GLU A 197 -17.27 12.84 8.11
N SER A 198 -18.08 12.75 7.06
CA SER A 198 -19.33 12.02 7.13
C SER A 198 -19.11 10.53 7.44
N MET A 199 -19.97 9.96 8.25
CA MET A 199 -19.94 8.53 8.57
C MET A 199 -20.03 7.65 7.32
N THR A 200 -20.75 8.10 6.30
CA THR A 200 -20.88 7.40 5.02
C THR A 200 -19.55 7.24 4.31
N TRP A 201 -18.67 8.22 4.41
CA TRP A 201 -17.34 8.17 3.82
C TRP A 201 -16.36 7.37 4.68
N ASN A 202 -16.45 7.49 6.00
CA ASN A 202 -15.46 6.91 6.91
C ASN A 202 -15.72 5.45 7.30
N LEU A 203 -16.98 5.03 7.41
CA LEU A 203 -17.34 3.68 7.79
C LEU A 203 -17.34 2.74 6.59
N CYS A 204 -16.20 2.14 6.30
CA CYS A 204 -16.06 1.09 5.31
C CYS A 204 -15.55 -0.20 5.98
N PRO A 205 -16.46 -1.06 6.48
CA PRO A 205 -16.08 -2.25 7.27
C PRO A 205 -15.19 -3.23 6.50
N MET A 206 -15.30 -3.26 5.18
CA MET A 206 -14.55 -4.20 4.33
C MET A 206 -13.11 -3.77 4.02
N VAL A 207 -12.64 -2.63 4.50
CA VAL A 207 -11.26 -2.16 4.29
C VAL A 207 -10.24 -3.16 4.84
N GLY A 208 -10.37 -3.57 6.10
CA GLY A 208 -9.46 -4.55 6.69
C GLY A 208 -9.48 -5.91 5.97
N PRO A 209 -10.66 -6.50 5.70
CA PRO A 209 -10.77 -7.71 4.87
C PRO A 209 -10.11 -7.57 3.50
N TRP A 210 -10.31 -6.45 2.81
CA TRP A 210 -9.70 -6.22 1.50
C TRP A 210 -8.18 -6.07 1.56
N LEU A 211 -7.66 -5.34 2.53
CA LEU A 211 -6.21 -5.27 2.76
C LEU A 211 -5.62 -6.66 3.04
N ALA A 212 -6.31 -7.48 3.83
CA ALA A 212 -5.85 -8.82 4.19
C ALA A 212 -5.79 -9.77 2.98
N THR A 213 -6.66 -9.63 1.97
CA THR A 213 -6.61 -10.49 0.77
C THR A 213 -5.29 -10.39 0.03
N HIS A 214 -4.62 -9.23 0.05
CA HIS A 214 -3.34 -9.04 -0.61
C HIS A 214 -2.20 -9.88 0.01
N LEU A 215 -2.33 -10.28 1.28
CA LEU A 215 -1.38 -11.21 1.89
C LEU A 215 -1.56 -12.62 1.33
N TRP A 216 -2.80 -12.98 0.99
CA TRP A 216 -3.07 -14.22 0.29
C TRP A 216 -2.55 -14.17 -1.15
N ASP A 217 -2.77 -13.07 -1.87
CA ASP A 217 -2.23 -12.88 -3.23
C ASP A 217 -0.71 -13.01 -3.24
N TYR A 218 -0.03 -12.37 -2.28
CA TYR A 218 1.43 -12.51 -2.13
C TYR A 218 1.83 -13.98 -1.96
N TYR A 219 1.18 -14.72 -1.06
CA TYR A 219 1.43 -16.16 -0.91
C TYR A 219 1.12 -16.94 -2.19
N ASP A 220 0.04 -16.61 -2.87
CA ASP A 220 -0.38 -17.34 -4.07
C ASP A 220 0.63 -17.20 -5.22
N TYR A 221 1.28 -16.05 -5.35
CA TYR A 221 2.35 -15.81 -6.31
C TYR A 221 3.70 -16.40 -5.87
N THR A 222 4.07 -16.26 -4.60
CA THR A 222 5.41 -16.63 -4.10
C THR A 222 5.50 -18.07 -3.62
N ARG A 223 4.40 -18.67 -3.20
CA ARG A 223 4.31 -19.96 -2.50
C ARG A 223 5.17 -20.01 -1.24
N ASP A 224 5.45 -18.86 -0.63
CA ASP A 224 6.20 -18.76 0.61
C ASP A 224 5.36 -19.23 1.80
N THR A 225 5.50 -20.51 2.14
CA THR A 225 4.79 -21.12 3.27
C THR A 225 5.30 -20.63 4.62
N THR A 226 6.52 -20.13 4.70
CA THR A 226 7.08 -19.53 5.91
C THR A 226 6.38 -18.19 6.17
N PHE A 227 6.30 -17.34 5.17
CA PHE A 227 5.52 -16.10 5.24
C PHE A 227 4.06 -16.38 5.66
N LEU A 228 3.40 -17.33 5.00
CA LEU A 228 2.01 -17.65 5.33
C LEU A 228 1.84 -18.08 6.78
N ARG A 229 2.72 -18.95 7.29
CA ARG A 229 2.66 -19.46 8.66
C ARG A 229 2.96 -18.40 9.71
N GLU A 230 3.99 -17.57 9.47
CA GLU A 230 4.53 -16.67 10.48
C GLU A 230 3.89 -15.27 10.46
N VAL A 231 3.33 -14.88 9.33
CA VAL A 231 2.77 -13.54 9.10
C VAL A 231 1.33 -13.61 8.59
N GLY A 232 1.13 -14.21 7.42
CA GLY A 232 -0.12 -14.09 6.66
C GLY A 232 -1.31 -14.71 7.38
N TYR A 233 -1.14 -15.91 7.95
CA TYR A 233 -2.25 -16.68 8.53
C TYR A 233 -2.96 -15.96 9.68
N ASP A 234 -2.23 -15.37 10.60
CA ASP A 234 -2.86 -14.70 11.75
C ASP A 234 -3.59 -13.43 11.35
N VAL A 235 -3.05 -12.66 10.41
CA VAL A 235 -3.71 -11.47 9.85
C VAL A 235 -4.99 -11.85 9.12
N LEU A 236 -4.94 -12.85 8.24
CA LEU A 236 -6.09 -13.37 7.49
C LEU A 236 -7.17 -13.93 8.42
N ARG A 237 -6.76 -14.78 9.37
CA ARG A 237 -7.68 -15.39 10.34
C ARG A 237 -8.39 -14.34 11.20
N SER A 238 -7.66 -13.33 11.66
CA SER A 238 -8.24 -12.26 12.48
C SER A 238 -9.21 -11.40 11.66
N SER A 239 -8.87 -11.08 10.41
CA SER A 239 -9.76 -10.39 9.47
C SER A 239 -11.02 -11.23 9.15
N ALA A 240 -10.86 -12.54 8.92
CA ALA A 240 -11.99 -13.43 8.69
C ALA A 240 -12.96 -13.48 9.89
N ARG A 241 -12.45 -13.44 11.13
CA ARG A 241 -13.29 -13.35 12.33
C ARG A 241 -14.12 -12.07 12.35
N PHE A 242 -13.54 -10.94 11.98
CA PHE A 242 -14.27 -9.70 11.85
C PHE A 242 -15.38 -9.82 10.81
N THR A 243 -15.07 -10.34 9.63
CA THR A 243 -16.02 -10.51 8.55
C THR A 243 -17.21 -11.38 8.97
N VAL A 244 -16.96 -12.53 9.62
CA VAL A 244 -18.02 -13.42 10.10
C VAL A 244 -18.93 -12.71 11.11
N ASP A 245 -18.37 -12.01 12.08
CA ASP A 245 -19.18 -11.30 13.10
C ASP A 245 -19.98 -10.15 12.49
N HIS A 246 -19.42 -9.47 11.48
CA HIS A 246 -20.08 -8.37 10.79
C HIS A 246 -21.20 -8.85 9.85
N LEU A 247 -20.95 -9.87 9.05
CA LEU A 247 -21.94 -10.46 8.13
C LEU A 247 -23.11 -11.09 8.86
N TRP A 248 -22.89 -11.69 10.02
CA TRP A 248 -23.98 -12.23 10.83
C TRP A 248 -25.00 -11.13 11.18
N LYS A 249 -24.55 -9.94 11.54
CA LYS A 249 -25.46 -8.81 11.83
C LYS A 249 -26.19 -8.32 10.58
N LEU A 250 -25.50 -8.23 9.45
CA LEU A 250 -26.13 -7.85 8.18
C LEU A 250 -27.12 -8.91 7.69
N SER A 251 -26.81 -10.18 7.83
CA SER A 251 -27.74 -11.25 7.41
C SER A 251 -29.05 -11.24 8.18
N LEU A 252 -29.03 -10.85 9.44
CA LEU A 252 -30.26 -10.67 10.24
C LEU A 252 -31.11 -9.49 9.73
N ILE A 253 -30.50 -8.45 9.19
CA ILE A 253 -31.19 -7.33 8.56
C ILE A 253 -31.71 -7.74 7.18
N HIS A 254 -30.92 -8.44 6.39
CA HIS A 254 -31.31 -8.90 5.06
C HIS A 254 -32.34 -10.03 5.03
N ILE A 255 -32.39 -10.88 6.05
CA ILE A 255 -33.46 -11.91 6.18
C ILE A 255 -34.82 -11.25 6.43
N SER A 256 -34.89 -10.06 7.01
CA SER A 256 -36.15 -9.37 7.25
C SER A 256 -36.67 -8.57 6.06
N GLU A 257 -35.83 -8.12 5.14
CA GLU A 257 -36.25 -7.31 3.98
C GLU A 257 -36.72 -8.12 2.77
N PRO A 258 -36.05 -9.17 2.29
CA PRO A 258 -36.54 -9.99 1.20
C PRO A 258 -37.88 -10.65 1.54
N THR A 259 -38.07 -11.07 2.79
CA THR A 259 -39.32 -11.67 3.25
C THR A 259 -40.48 -10.67 3.29
N ARG A 260 -40.21 -9.39 3.54
CA ARG A 260 -41.20 -8.31 3.43
C ARG A 260 -41.56 -7.99 1.99
N GLN A 261 -40.62 -8.02 1.08
CA GLN A 261 -40.81 -7.74 -0.34
C GLN A 261 -41.59 -8.89 -1.04
N GLU A 262 -41.31 -10.13 -0.67
CA GLU A 262 -42.07 -11.28 -1.14
C GLU A 262 -43.50 -11.34 -0.56
N ALA A 263 -43.70 -10.79 0.60
CA ALA A 263 -45.04 -10.73 1.23
C ALA A 263 -45.93 -9.59 0.68
N ILE A 264 -45.36 -8.66 -0.12
CA ILE A 264 -46.10 -7.54 -0.73
C ILE A 264 -46.32 -7.74 -2.24
N SER A 265 -45.68 -8.74 -2.85
CA SER A 265 -45.89 -9.16 -4.24
C SER A 265 -46.80 -10.36 -4.33
#